data_30368f3b4de39710f43205b4012bea50
#
_entry.id   30368f3b4de39710f43205b4012bea50
#
_cell.length_a   1.000
_cell.length_b   1.000
_cell.length_c   1.000
_cell.angle_alpha   90.00
_cell.angle_beta   90.00
_cell.angle_gamma   90.00
#
_symmetry.space_group_name_H-M   'P 1'
#
loop_
_entity.id
_entity.type
_entity.pdbx_description
1 polymer ?
#
loop_
_entity_poly.entity_id
_entity_poly.type
_entity_poly.pdbx_seq_one_letter_code
_entity_poly.pdbx_strand_id
1 'polypeptide(L)'
;HGYAHSNHAPAGEKKAELGPERPAMMVLGELGTGWLALERLFGASVLPVLVPPWNRIAPGLVPALPEIGFRGLSTFGVRPRTRLVSGWVQVNTHIDLIDWRTRRFADTEAVLDAFARALASARTGSDEPLGLLSHHLAMDEAAWDFLNSFWEKVGGMPGLRIAAANSLFASREARA
;
A
#
# COMPACT_ATOMS: atom_id res chain seq x y z
N HIS A 1 3.35 -4.17 8.18
CA HIS A 1 1.93 -3.79 8.23
C HIS A 1 1.56 -3.36 9.65
N GLY A 2 2.15 -2.21 10.11
CA GLY A 2 2.13 -1.80 11.50
C GLY A 2 2.99 -2.72 12.38
N TYR A 3 2.80 -2.65 13.68
CA TYR A 3 3.46 -3.52 14.66
C TYR A 3 2.50 -4.58 15.21
N ALA A 4 1.31 -4.18 15.64
CA ALA A 4 0.33 -5.05 16.27
C ALA A 4 -1.05 -5.04 15.57
N HIS A 5 -1.24 -4.23 14.54
CA HIS A 5 -2.54 -3.96 13.89
C HIS A 5 -3.63 -3.54 14.90
N SER A 6 -3.23 -2.80 15.94
CA SER A 6 -4.11 -2.33 17.02
C SER A 6 -4.67 -0.94 16.72
N ASN A 7 -5.97 -0.76 16.95
CA ASN A 7 -6.58 0.55 16.81
C ASN A 7 -6.34 1.41 18.06
N HIS A 8 -5.79 2.59 17.86
CA HIS A 8 -5.56 3.59 18.90
C HIS A 8 -6.36 4.89 18.68
N ALA A 9 -7.14 4.96 17.61
CA ALA A 9 -8.00 6.11 17.37
C ALA A 9 -9.17 6.14 18.37
N PRO A 10 -9.67 7.34 18.76
CA PRO A 10 -10.82 7.49 19.63
C PRO A 10 -12.08 6.79 19.09
N ALA A 11 -13.01 6.52 20.00
CA ALA A 11 -14.30 5.94 19.63
C ALA A 11 -15.04 6.86 18.63
N GLY A 12 -15.55 6.28 17.55
CA GLY A 12 -16.24 7.01 16.49
C GLY A 12 -15.32 7.54 15.36
N GLU A 13 -14.01 7.52 15.56
CA GLU A 13 -13.06 7.90 14.53
C GLU A 13 -12.61 6.71 13.65
N LYS A 14 -11.99 7.04 12.53
CA LYS A 14 -11.45 6.02 11.62
C LYS A 14 -10.27 5.32 12.29
N LYS A 15 -10.30 3.98 12.34
CA LYS A 15 -9.24 3.16 12.94
C LYS A 15 -7.86 3.54 12.42
N ALA A 16 -6.90 3.68 13.32
CA ALA A 16 -5.49 3.93 13.02
C ALA A 16 -4.60 3.33 14.10
N GLU A 17 -3.52 2.64 13.70
CA GLU A 17 -2.44 2.26 14.59
C GLU A 17 -1.39 3.37 14.66
N LEU A 18 -1.13 3.99 13.52
CA LEU A 18 -0.09 4.99 13.34
C LEU A 18 -0.69 6.41 13.26
N GLY A 19 -1.75 6.64 14.02
CA GLY A 19 -2.43 7.94 14.14
C GLY A 19 -1.66 8.92 15.04
N PRO A 20 -2.15 10.16 15.16
CA PRO A 20 -1.53 11.21 15.98
C PRO A 20 -1.78 11.06 17.49
N GLU A 21 -2.62 10.12 17.91
CA GLU A 21 -3.06 9.95 19.30
C GLU A 21 -1.98 9.34 20.21
N ARG A 22 -0.90 8.86 19.62
CA ARG A 22 0.21 8.22 20.32
C ARG A 22 1.49 9.03 20.21
N PRO A 23 2.36 9.02 21.24
CA PRO A 23 3.67 9.65 21.14
C PRO A 23 4.49 9.09 19.95
N ALA A 24 5.00 9.98 19.10
CA ALA A 24 5.73 9.59 17.88
C ALA A 24 6.88 8.63 18.16
N MET A 25 7.66 8.89 19.22
CA MET A 25 8.80 8.03 19.61
C MET A 25 8.37 6.60 19.94
N MET A 26 7.20 6.41 20.55
CA MET A 26 6.67 5.08 20.85
C MET A 26 6.31 4.35 19.54
N VAL A 27 5.58 5.02 18.65
CA VAL A 27 5.18 4.44 17.35
C VAL A 27 6.39 4.08 16.50
N LEU A 28 7.37 4.97 16.41
CA LEU A 28 8.62 4.73 15.67
C LEU A 28 9.44 3.58 16.28
N GLY A 29 9.52 3.48 17.61
CA GLY A 29 10.19 2.38 18.30
C GLY A 29 9.54 1.02 18.01
N GLU A 30 8.22 0.95 18.04
CA GLU A 30 7.47 -0.27 17.66
C GLU A 30 7.69 -0.64 16.19
N LEU A 31 7.61 0.32 15.27
CA LEU A 31 7.87 0.09 13.85
C LEU A 31 9.30 -0.39 13.59
N GLY A 32 10.29 0.22 14.25
CA GLY A 32 11.70 -0.21 14.16
C GLY A 32 11.88 -1.63 14.68
N THR A 33 11.25 -1.98 15.80
CA THR A 33 11.28 -3.35 16.35
C THR A 33 10.66 -4.35 15.38
N GLY A 34 9.51 -4.02 14.79
CA GLY A 34 8.84 -4.86 13.79
C GLY A 34 9.68 -5.02 12.52
N TRP A 35 10.32 -3.95 12.06
CA TRP A 35 11.22 -4.00 10.91
C TRP A 35 12.40 -4.94 11.16
N LEU A 36 13.11 -4.78 12.26
CA LEU A 36 14.25 -5.64 12.62
C LEU A 36 13.85 -7.11 12.76
N ALA A 37 12.65 -7.39 13.27
CA ALA A 37 12.15 -8.76 13.33
C ALA A 37 11.93 -9.37 11.94
N LEU A 38 11.33 -8.61 11.00
CA LEU A 38 11.14 -9.06 9.64
C LEU A 38 12.46 -9.24 8.88
N GLU A 39 13.39 -8.31 9.04
CA GLU A 39 14.72 -8.38 8.44
C GLU A 39 15.48 -9.63 8.94
N ARG A 40 15.39 -9.93 10.24
CA ARG A 40 16.00 -11.13 10.83
C ARG A 40 15.38 -12.42 10.29
N LEU A 41 14.06 -12.46 10.06
CA LEU A 41 13.36 -13.66 9.59
C LEU A 41 13.51 -13.90 8.10
N PHE A 42 13.52 -12.85 7.29
CA PHE A 42 13.40 -12.96 5.84
C PHE A 42 14.62 -12.38 5.09
N GLY A 43 15.53 -11.70 5.78
CA GLY A 43 16.74 -11.12 5.17
C GLY A 43 16.44 -10.23 3.96
N ALA A 44 17.17 -10.45 2.88
CA ALA A 44 17.02 -9.68 1.63
C ALA A 44 15.68 -9.89 0.91
N SER A 45 14.85 -10.83 1.35
CA SER A 45 13.53 -11.06 0.75
C SER A 45 12.47 -10.07 1.21
N VAL A 46 12.72 -9.33 2.31
CA VAL A 46 11.80 -8.31 2.79
C VAL A 46 12.14 -6.95 2.18
N LEU A 47 11.13 -6.25 1.68
CA LEU A 47 11.29 -4.90 1.20
C LEU A 47 11.11 -3.90 2.34
N PRO A 48 11.98 -2.88 2.47
CA PRO A 48 11.88 -1.85 3.51
C PRO A 48 10.75 -0.85 3.21
N VAL A 49 9.54 -1.36 3.07
CA VAL A 49 8.34 -0.60 2.71
C VAL A 49 7.32 -0.71 3.83
N LEU A 50 6.90 0.44 4.36
CA LEU A 50 5.81 0.49 5.32
C LEU A 50 4.46 0.50 4.58
N VAL A 51 3.59 -0.42 4.96
CA VAL A 51 2.17 -0.46 4.57
C VAL A 51 1.34 -0.27 5.85
N PRO A 52 0.85 0.93 6.16
CA PRO A 52 0.15 1.18 7.41
C PRO A 52 -1.15 0.40 7.52
N PRO A 53 -1.51 -0.13 8.71
CA PRO A 53 -2.83 -0.67 8.95
C PRO A 53 -3.91 0.36 8.58
N TRP A 54 -4.99 -0.12 7.95
CA TRP A 54 -6.08 0.71 7.43
C TRP A 54 -5.64 1.82 6.48
N ASN A 55 -4.44 1.72 5.89
CA ASN A 55 -3.83 2.73 5.00
C ASN A 55 -3.68 4.12 5.66
N ARG A 56 -3.50 4.17 6.99
CA ARG A 56 -3.46 5.43 7.75
C ARG A 56 -2.18 5.58 8.53
N ILE A 57 -1.52 6.72 8.33
CA ILE A 57 -0.34 7.15 9.07
C ILE A 57 -0.40 8.67 9.31
N ALA A 58 -0.05 9.11 10.51
CA ALA A 58 0.10 10.52 10.79
C ALA A 58 1.23 11.13 9.94
N PRO A 59 0.98 12.22 9.20
CA PRO A 59 1.98 12.81 8.30
C PRO A 59 3.29 13.17 9.00
N GLY A 60 3.23 13.54 10.29
CA GLY A 60 4.41 13.88 11.09
C GLY A 60 5.36 12.70 11.36
N LEU A 61 4.91 11.44 11.19
CA LEU A 61 5.76 10.25 11.35
C LEU A 61 6.60 9.97 10.10
N VAL A 62 6.09 10.35 8.92
CA VAL A 62 6.71 9.96 7.63
C VAL A 62 8.15 10.41 7.48
N PRO A 63 8.55 11.64 7.87
CA PRO A 63 9.95 12.09 7.76
C PRO A 63 10.95 11.27 8.57
N ALA A 64 10.53 10.64 9.66
CA ALA A 64 11.39 9.84 10.54
C ALA A 64 11.49 8.36 10.14
N LEU A 65 10.67 7.88 9.21
CA LEU A 65 10.68 6.48 8.78
C LEU A 65 12.03 6.02 8.19
N PRO A 66 12.77 6.84 7.43
CA PRO A 66 14.10 6.47 6.94
C PRO A 66 15.13 6.21 8.05
N GLU A 67 15.01 6.88 9.20
CA GLU A 67 15.92 6.72 10.34
C GLU A 67 15.79 5.34 11.00
N ILE A 68 14.62 4.71 10.88
CA ILE A 68 14.36 3.37 11.42
C ILE A 68 14.39 2.27 10.34
N GLY A 69 14.94 2.56 9.15
CA GLY A 69 15.25 1.58 8.13
C GLY A 69 14.27 1.49 6.95
N PHE A 70 13.12 2.15 6.99
CA PHE A 70 12.21 2.14 5.84
C PHE A 70 12.74 2.98 4.67
N ARG A 71 12.41 2.57 3.45
CA ARG A 71 12.77 3.25 2.20
C ARG A 71 11.57 3.58 1.34
N GLY A 72 10.39 3.10 1.70
CA GLY A 72 9.16 3.35 0.96
C GLY A 72 7.90 3.27 1.81
N LEU A 73 6.82 3.77 1.24
CA LEU A 73 5.49 3.81 1.83
C LEU A 73 4.46 3.37 0.78
N SER A 74 3.47 2.59 1.20
CA SER A 74 2.30 2.32 0.40
C SER A 74 1.05 2.58 1.23
N THR A 75 0.15 3.39 0.69
CA THR A 75 -1.16 3.69 1.26
C THR A 75 -2.24 3.51 0.17
N PHE A 76 -3.44 4.02 0.39
CA PHE A 76 -4.52 3.94 -0.58
C PHE A 76 -4.81 5.31 -1.22
N GLY A 77 -5.10 5.30 -2.52
CA GLY A 77 -5.44 6.48 -3.31
C GLY A 77 -4.23 7.18 -3.93
N VAL A 78 -4.48 8.28 -4.59
CA VAL A 78 -3.46 9.05 -5.31
C VAL A 78 -2.40 9.56 -4.33
N ARG A 79 -1.12 9.32 -4.65
CA ARG A 79 -0.03 9.82 -3.80
C ARG A 79 0.05 11.35 -3.81
N PRO A 80 0.46 11.98 -2.71
CA PRO A 80 0.71 13.41 -2.67
C PRO A 80 1.76 13.81 -3.72
N ARG A 81 1.56 14.94 -4.41
CA ARG A 81 2.55 15.48 -5.37
C ARG A 81 3.82 15.93 -4.68
N THR A 82 3.72 16.42 -3.44
CA THR A 82 4.87 16.86 -2.64
C THR A 82 5.54 15.66 -2.01
N ARG A 83 6.82 15.47 -2.29
CA ARG A 83 7.64 14.45 -1.62
C ARG A 83 8.05 14.96 -0.26
N LEU A 84 7.71 14.21 0.79
CA LEU A 84 8.05 14.57 2.17
C LEU A 84 9.53 14.27 2.49
N VAL A 85 10.16 13.37 1.73
CA VAL A 85 11.56 12.93 1.97
C VAL A 85 12.26 12.73 0.63
N SER A 86 13.49 13.20 0.51
CA SER A 86 14.34 12.96 -0.68
C SER A 86 14.72 11.48 -0.76
N GLY A 87 14.75 10.91 -1.97
CA GLY A 87 15.02 9.48 -2.19
C GLY A 87 13.90 8.53 -1.76
N TRP A 88 12.83 9.05 -1.16
CA TRP A 88 11.69 8.27 -0.70
C TRP A 88 10.81 7.79 -1.86
N VAL A 89 10.40 6.53 -1.81
CA VAL A 89 9.51 5.95 -2.81
C VAL A 89 8.14 5.72 -2.19
N GLN A 90 7.12 6.35 -2.77
CA GLN A 90 5.73 6.05 -2.42
C GLN A 90 5.01 5.50 -3.63
N VAL A 91 4.44 4.30 -3.47
CA VAL A 91 3.60 3.63 -4.48
C VAL A 91 2.35 3.13 -3.78
N ASN A 92 1.22 3.68 -4.19
CA ASN A 92 -0.06 3.40 -3.55
C ASN A 92 -0.87 2.33 -4.29
N THR A 93 -1.88 1.80 -3.61
CA THR A 93 -2.98 1.05 -4.22
C THR A 93 -4.16 2.00 -4.49
N HIS A 94 -4.99 1.68 -5.50
CA HIS A 94 -6.01 2.59 -6.00
C HIS A 94 -7.40 1.97 -6.06
N ILE A 95 -7.47 0.65 -6.18
CA ILE A 95 -8.69 -0.11 -6.37
C ILE A 95 -8.75 -1.16 -5.25
N ASP A 96 -9.71 -1.01 -4.36
CA ASP A 96 -9.98 -1.99 -3.30
C ASP A 96 -10.94 -3.04 -3.82
N LEU A 97 -10.61 -4.32 -3.63
CA LEU A 97 -11.45 -5.43 -4.04
C LEU A 97 -12.61 -5.69 -3.08
N ILE A 98 -12.63 -5.06 -1.90
CA ILE A 98 -13.62 -5.29 -0.87
C ILE A 98 -14.54 -4.07 -0.71
N ASP A 99 -15.84 -4.28 -0.80
CA ASP A 99 -16.84 -3.32 -0.30
C ASP A 99 -16.95 -3.46 1.23
N TRP A 100 -16.38 -2.52 1.96
CA TRP A 100 -16.34 -2.54 3.41
C TRP A 100 -17.69 -2.34 4.10
N ARG A 101 -18.76 -1.94 3.37
CA ARG A 101 -20.12 -1.91 3.92
C ARG A 101 -20.66 -3.31 4.05
N THR A 102 -20.44 -4.15 3.04
CA THR A 102 -20.89 -5.54 2.98
C THR A 102 -19.85 -6.52 3.51
N ARG A 103 -18.57 -6.11 3.56
CA ARG A 103 -17.39 -6.93 3.84
C ARG A 103 -17.26 -8.13 2.89
N ARG A 104 -17.60 -7.92 1.63
CA ARG A 104 -17.53 -8.90 0.56
C ARG A 104 -16.83 -8.30 -0.66
N PHE A 105 -16.58 -9.14 -1.63
CA PHE A 105 -16.11 -8.68 -2.94
C PHE A 105 -17.00 -7.57 -3.49
N ALA A 106 -16.35 -6.53 -4.02
CA ALA A 106 -17.02 -5.28 -4.41
C ALA A 106 -17.87 -5.40 -5.67
N ASP A 107 -17.90 -6.53 -6.33
CA ASP A 107 -18.52 -6.78 -7.62
C ASP A 107 -17.56 -6.54 -8.81
N THR A 108 -17.63 -7.43 -9.78
CA THR A 108 -16.76 -7.45 -10.95
C THR A 108 -16.88 -6.19 -11.79
N GLU A 109 -18.11 -5.73 -12.07
CA GLU A 109 -18.36 -4.55 -12.91
C GLU A 109 -17.80 -3.28 -12.22
N ALA A 110 -18.06 -3.12 -10.93
CA ALA A 110 -17.57 -1.99 -10.15
C ALA A 110 -16.04 -1.93 -10.12
N VAL A 111 -15.37 -3.08 -9.95
CA VAL A 111 -13.89 -3.15 -9.95
C VAL A 111 -13.32 -2.85 -11.34
N LEU A 112 -13.89 -3.40 -12.40
CA LEU A 112 -13.46 -3.15 -13.78
C LEU A 112 -13.66 -1.70 -14.19
N ASP A 113 -14.79 -1.10 -13.80
CA ASP A 113 -15.05 0.33 -14.01
C ASP A 113 -14.05 1.22 -13.28
N ALA A 114 -13.73 0.90 -12.02
CA ALA A 114 -12.70 1.61 -11.27
C ALA A 114 -11.32 1.49 -11.95
N PHE A 115 -10.99 0.30 -12.45
CA PHE A 115 -9.78 0.03 -13.20
C PHE A 115 -9.73 0.84 -14.51
N ALA A 116 -10.80 0.85 -15.29
CA ALA A 116 -10.88 1.61 -16.54
C ALA A 116 -10.72 3.12 -16.31
N ARG A 117 -11.38 3.68 -15.28
CA ARG A 117 -11.23 5.10 -14.90
C ARG A 117 -9.80 5.42 -14.46
N ALA A 118 -9.18 4.55 -13.69
CA ALA A 118 -7.82 4.76 -13.22
C ALA A 118 -6.81 4.70 -14.37
N LEU A 119 -6.97 3.78 -15.33
CA LEU A 119 -6.15 3.73 -16.55
C LEU A 119 -6.34 4.98 -17.41
N ALA A 120 -7.56 5.46 -17.59
CA ALA A 120 -7.84 6.68 -18.34
C ALA A 120 -7.14 7.90 -17.69
N SER A 121 -7.19 8.00 -16.37
CA SER A 121 -6.49 9.04 -15.61
C SER A 121 -4.96 8.94 -15.74
N ALA A 122 -4.40 7.73 -15.70
CA ALA A 122 -2.97 7.50 -15.85
C ALA A 122 -2.45 7.95 -17.24
N ARG A 123 -3.26 7.78 -18.29
CA ARG A 123 -2.91 8.23 -19.65
C ARG A 123 -2.81 9.75 -19.80
N THR A 124 -3.40 10.51 -18.89
CA THR A 124 -3.43 11.99 -18.94
C THR A 124 -2.34 12.66 -18.10
N GLY A 125 -1.36 11.91 -17.57
CA GLY A 125 -0.15 12.50 -16.95
C GLY A 125 0.23 12.00 -15.57
N SER A 126 -0.32 10.88 -15.09
CA SER A 126 0.19 10.23 -13.88
C SER A 126 1.30 9.24 -14.24
N ASP A 127 2.47 9.35 -13.60
CA ASP A 127 3.55 8.37 -13.65
C ASP A 127 3.40 7.29 -12.54
N GLU A 128 2.28 7.31 -11.82
CA GLU A 128 2.01 6.41 -10.71
C GLU A 128 1.50 5.06 -11.23
N PRO A 129 2.14 3.94 -10.82
CA PRO A 129 1.63 2.62 -11.15
C PRO A 129 0.24 2.40 -10.55
N LEU A 130 -0.64 1.76 -11.30
CA LEU A 130 -1.96 1.40 -10.80
C LEU A 130 -1.86 0.16 -9.91
N GLY A 131 -2.29 0.27 -8.65
CA GLY A 131 -2.27 -0.80 -7.67
C GLY A 131 -3.66 -1.31 -7.30
N LEU A 132 -3.82 -2.63 -7.27
CA LEU A 132 -4.96 -3.30 -6.65
C LEU A 132 -4.67 -3.53 -5.17
N LEU A 133 -5.69 -3.36 -4.32
CA LEU A 133 -5.63 -3.65 -2.89
C LEU A 133 -6.43 -4.91 -2.60
N SER A 134 -5.73 -5.96 -2.19
CA SER A 134 -6.31 -7.22 -1.75
C SER A 134 -6.25 -7.34 -0.23
N HIS A 135 -7.18 -8.10 0.35
CA HIS A 135 -7.29 -8.32 1.79
C HIS A 135 -7.48 -9.82 2.06
N HIS A 136 -6.39 -10.58 2.09
CA HIS A 136 -6.43 -12.06 2.10
C HIS A 136 -7.33 -12.66 3.19
N LEU A 137 -7.51 -12.00 4.34
CA LEU A 137 -8.41 -12.46 5.41
C LEU A 137 -9.88 -12.06 5.19
N ALA A 138 -10.17 -11.16 4.27
CA ALA A 138 -11.52 -10.67 3.98
C ALA A 138 -12.03 -11.08 2.59
N MET A 139 -11.16 -11.64 1.76
CA MET A 139 -11.52 -12.08 0.41
C MET A 139 -12.31 -13.38 0.49
N ASP A 140 -13.48 -13.37 -0.12
CA ASP A 140 -14.31 -14.55 -0.39
C ASP A 140 -13.88 -15.25 -1.69
N GLU A 141 -14.53 -16.37 -2.01
CA GLU A 141 -14.24 -17.15 -3.22
C GLU A 141 -14.41 -16.31 -4.50
N ALA A 142 -15.45 -15.48 -4.56
CA ALA A 142 -15.70 -14.59 -5.70
C ALA A 142 -14.55 -13.58 -5.93
N ALA A 143 -13.97 -13.04 -4.86
CA ALA A 143 -12.82 -12.15 -4.94
C ALA A 143 -11.56 -12.86 -5.47
N TRP A 144 -11.33 -14.11 -5.06
CA TRP A 144 -10.22 -14.92 -5.55
C TRP A 144 -10.40 -15.33 -7.00
N ASP A 145 -11.59 -15.74 -7.41
CA ASP A 145 -11.92 -16.09 -8.80
C ASP A 145 -11.77 -14.88 -9.72
N PHE A 146 -12.27 -13.72 -9.28
CA PHE A 146 -12.04 -12.47 -9.99
C PHE A 146 -10.55 -12.19 -10.16
N LEU A 147 -9.77 -12.26 -9.10
CA LEU A 147 -8.35 -11.93 -9.12
C LEU A 147 -7.56 -12.84 -10.05
N ASN A 148 -7.82 -14.15 -10.04
CA ASN A 148 -7.21 -15.12 -10.94
C ASN A 148 -7.54 -14.80 -12.40
N SER A 149 -8.82 -14.65 -12.73
CA SER A 149 -9.27 -14.30 -14.09
C SER A 149 -8.75 -12.95 -14.55
N PHE A 150 -8.64 -11.97 -13.63
CA PHE A 150 -8.11 -10.65 -13.92
C PHE A 150 -6.62 -10.72 -14.33
N TRP A 151 -5.79 -11.44 -13.55
CA TRP A 151 -4.37 -11.55 -13.85
C TRP A 151 -4.09 -12.32 -15.15
N GLU A 152 -4.83 -13.36 -15.46
CA GLU A 152 -4.75 -14.08 -16.73
C GLU A 152 -5.00 -13.15 -17.93
N LYS A 153 -6.05 -12.31 -17.84
CA LYS A 153 -6.40 -11.38 -18.91
C LYS A 153 -5.41 -10.22 -19.04
N VAL A 154 -5.09 -9.58 -17.91
CA VAL A 154 -4.21 -8.40 -17.90
C VAL A 154 -2.78 -8.75 -18.29
N GLY A 155 -2.30 -9.94 -17.91
CA GLY A 155 -0.95 -10.41 -18.25
C GLY A 155 -0.68 -10.52 -19.74
N GLY A 156 -1.73 -10.70 -20.57
CA GLY A 156 -1.64 -10.78 -22.04
C GLY A 156 -1.99 -9.47 -22.76
N MET A 157 -2.38 -8.40 -22.06
CA MET A 157 -2.85 -7.17 -22.71
C MET A 157 -1.70 -6.31 -23.25
N PRO A 158 -1.69 -5.97 -24.55
CA PRO A 158 -0.70 -5.06 -25.11
C PRO A 158 -0.73 -3.68 -24.43
N GLY A 159 0.45 -3.16 -24.11
CA GLY A 159 0.59 -1.84 -23.48
C GLY A 159 0.41 -1.82 -21.97
N LEU A 160 0.08 -2.95 -21.34
CA LEU A 160 0.10 -3.11 -19.89
C LEU A 160 1.33 -3.93 -19.46
N ARG A 161 1.92 -3.53 -18.34
CA ARG A 161 3.06 -4.23 -17.73
C ARG A 161 2.78 -4.45 -16.25
N ILE A 162 2.76 -5.69 -15.83
CA ILE A 162 2.73 -6.03 -14.40
C ILE A 162 4.14 -5.80 -13.85
N ALA A 163 4.24 -4.96 -12.82
CA ALA A 163 5.51 -4.62 -12.21
C ALA A 163 5.67 -5.32 -10.86
N ALA A 164 6.82 -5.94 -10.63
CA ALA A 164 7.15 -6.55 -9.35
C ALA A 164 7.43 -5.48 -8.28
N ALA A 165 7.08 -5.75 -7.03
CA ALA A 165 7.24 -4.80 -5.92
C ALA A 165 8.69 -4.31 -5.76
N ASN A 166 9.68 -5.20 -5.87
CA ASN A 166 11.09 -4.83 -5.81
C ASN A 166 11.48 -3.79 -6.89
N SER A 167 10.92 -3.89 -8.11
CA SER A 167 11.19 -2.92 -9.17
C SER A 167 10.47 -1.59 -8.93
N LEU A 168 9.32 -1.60 -8.25
CA LEU A 168 8.56 -0.40 -7.94
C LEU A 168 9.23 0.42 -6.82
N PHE A 169 9.76 -0.26 -5.81
CA PHE A 169 10.38 0.35 -4.64
C PHE A 169 11.92 0.43 -4.73
N ALA A 170 12.52 0.04 -5.85
CA ALA A 170 13.93 0.32 -6.08
C ALA A 170 14.19 1.82 -6.10
N SER A 171 15.23 2.28 -5.40
CA SER A 171 15.65 3.68 -5.44
C SER A 171 15.98 4.09 -6.89
N ARG A 172 15.79 5.38 -7.22
CA ARG A 172 16.15 5.89 -8.56
C ARG A 172 17.65 5.71 -8.89
N GLU A 173 18.50 5.67 -7.86
CA GLU A 173 19.94 5.42 -8.01
C GLU A 173 20.25 4.00 -8.48
N ALA A 174 19.38 3.03 -8.20
CA ALA A 174 19.53 1.64 -8.68
C ALA A 174 18.94 1.43 -10.09
N ARG A 175 18.36 2.47 -10.72
CA ARG A 175 17.75 2.42 -12.06
C ARG A 175 18.56 3.12 -13.14
N ALA A 176 19.69 3.71 -12.78
CA ALA A 176 20.66 4.33 -13.68
C ALA A 176 21.82 3.36 -13.96
#